data_15e226ef498d5ebcc7c51cc6bfd4156c
#
_entry.id   15e226ef498d5ebcc7c51cc6bfd4156c
#
_cell.length_a   1.000
_cell.length_b   1.000
_cell.length_c   1.000
_cell.angle_alpha   90.00
_cell.angle_beta   90.00
_cell.angle_gamma   90.00
#
_symmetry.space_group_name_H-M   'P 1'
#
loop_
_entity.id
_entity.type
_entity.pdbx_description
1 polymer ?
#
loop_
_entity_poly.entity_id
_entity_poly.type
_entity_poly.pdbx_seq_one_letter_code
_entity_poly.pdbx_strand_id
1 'polypeptide(L)'
;MRYSVFLTVVVFLLAVSCQSAASTERVPNLASVQAAAAEVGKEGLLFGKHADRPVPVASITKLMTALVVVESGQDMDEWLTFEKRHVEAAANAWSRIRVGSQLRRRDVLRIALMSSENFAAYTLARTYPGGFDGFVAEMNAKAKALGMLQTRFVDPTGLSTGNVSTAADLVILARAALKHPEIREASTTGYYRAEFRKPRYSLSFGNTNALVHRDSWGVSLSKTGYLTEAGRCLVMVSEMNGTPVITVLLDSLGTRSPMGDAGRIKRWLATGQPGSVAPAAKRYAQEKNSALMAAEAEQSRTTTASSQ
;
A
#
# COMPACT_ATOMS: atom_id res chain seq x y z
N MET A 1 -81.56 -6.09 45.64
CA MET A 1 -80.97 -5.42 44.44
C MET A 1 -79.45 -5.25 44.70
N ARG A 2 -78.63 -6.03 43.99
CA ARG A 2 -77.17 -5.99 44.09
C ARG A 2 -76.65 -5.39 42.81
N TYR A 3 -75.99 -4.20 42.88
CA TYR A 3 -75.28 -3.56 41.78
C TYR A 3 -73.84 -4.04 41.77
N SER A 4 -73.43 -4.72 40.68
CA SER A 4 -72.09 -5.14 40.43
C SER A 4 -71.39 -4.03 39.61
N VAL A 5 -70.33 -3.44 40.15
CA VAL A 5 -69.54 -2.42 39.47
C VAL A 5 -68.39 -3.13 38.79
N PHE A 6 -68.39 -3.16 37.45
CA PHE A 6 -67.22 -3.61 36.66
C PHE A 6 -66.20 -2.48 36.54
N LEU A 7 -65.05 -2.70 37.13
CA LEU A 7 -63.89 -1.79 37.02
C LEU A 7 -63.08 -2.21 35.78
N THR A 8 -63.18 -1.40 34.73
CA THR A 8 -62.33 -1.62 33.49
C THR A 8 -60.99 -0.98 33.68
N VAL A 9 -59.95 -1.81 33.85
CA VAL A 9 -58.54 -1.34 33.88
C VAL A 9 -58.05 -1.21 32.44
N VAL A 10 -57.83 0.03 31.99
CA VAL A 10 -57.19 0.35 30.72
C VAL A 10 -55.66 0.38 30.94
N VAL A 11 -54.97 -0.66 30.45
CA VAL A 11 -53.48 -0.72 30.46
C VAL A 11 -53.01 0.04 29.24
N PHE A 12 -52.40 1.22 29.45
CA PHE A 12 -51.65 1.96 28.42
C PHE A 12 -50.28 1.33 28.26
N LEU A 13 -50.08 0.54 27.20
CA LEU A 13 -48.76 0.09 26.76
C LEU A 13 -48.04 1.25 26.05
N LEU A 14 -47.17 1.94 26.77
CA LEU A 14 -46.17 2.87 26.19
C LEU A 14 -45.12 2.04 25.43
N ALA A 15 -45.32 1.91 24.11
CA ALA A 15 -44.27 1.41 23.23
C ALA A 15 -43.12 2.47 23.14
N VAL A 16 -42.10 2.31 23.92
CA VAL A 16 -40.85 3.07 23.76
C VAL A 16 -40.16 2.55 22.48
N SER A 17 -40.40 3.25 21.38
CA SER A 17 -39.66 3.05 20.13
C SER A 17 -38.24 3.48 20.36
N CYS A 18 -37.37 2.53 20.70
CA CYS A 18 -35.90 2.73 20.69
C CYS A 18 -35.48 2.88 19.21
N GLN A 19 -35.55 4.10 18.69
CA GLN A 19 -34.90 4.46 17.44
C GLN A 19 -33.39 4.38 17.68
N SER A 20 -32.81 3.22 17.36
CA SER A 20 -31.39 3.09 17.17
C SER A 20 -30.99 4.05 16.05
N ALA A 21 -30.53 5.25 16.42
CA ALA A 21 -29.85 6.14 15.49
C ALA A 21 -28.60 5.37 15.02
N ALA A 22 -28.68 4.78 13.82
CA ALA A 22 -27.52 4.30 13.12
C ALA A 22 -26.60 5.51 12.99
N SER A 23 -25.56 5.59 13.85
CA SER A 23 -24.48 6.53 13.68
C SER A 23 -23.84 6.17 12.34
N THR A 24 -24.12 6.95 11.29
CA THR A 24 -23.31 6.91 10.07
C THR A 24 -21.90 7.21 10.51
N GLU A 25 -21.08 6.17 10.68
CA GLU A 25 -19.66 6.32 10.97
C GLU A 25 -19.09 7.23 9.90
N ARG A 26 -18.71 8.44 10.32
CA ARG A 26 -18.16 9.44 9.42
C ARG A 26 -16.75 9.01 9.08
N VAL A 27 -16.59 8.30 7.96
CA VAL A 27 -15.27 7.92 7.42
C VAL A 27 -14.43 9.16 7.05
N PRO A 28 -13.10 9.06 7.08
CA PRO A 28 -12.25 10.20 6.73
C PRO A 28 -12.42 10.61 5.27
N ASN A 29 -12.47 11.92 5.01
CA ASN A 29 -12.42 12.45 3.65
C ASN A 29 -10.98 12.38 3.12
N LEU A 30 -10.76 11.61 2.05
CA LEU A 30 -9.42 11.36 1.49
C LEU A 30 -9.30 11.85 0.05
N ALA A 31 -8.11 12.38 -0.28
CA ALA A 31 -7.71 12.76 -1.63
C ALA A 31 -7.37 11.54 -2.50
N SER A 32 -6.93 10.45 -1.88
CA SER A 32 -6.67 9.17 -2.55
C SER A 32 -7.95 8.58 -3.10
N VAL A 33 -7.88 8.00 -4.30
CA VAL A 33 -9.03 7.37 -4.97
C VAL A 33 -9.41 6.07 -4.26
N GLN A 34 -8.42 5.21 -3.97
CA GLN A 34 -8.59 4.02 -3.16
C GLN A 34 -7.81 4.15 -1.86
N ALA A 35 -8.37 3.65 -0.77
CA ALA A 35 -7.70 3.64 0.53
C ALA A 35 -8.20 2.52 1.44
N ALA A 36 -7.33 2.10 2.36
CA ALA A 36 -7.67 1.24 3.47
C ALA A 36 -6.86 1.62 4.72
N ALA A 37 -7.44 1.45 5.89
CA ALA A 37 -6.71 1.46 7.15
C ALA A 37 -7.10 0.27 8.00
N ALA A 38 -6.14 -0.28 8.74
CA ALA A 38 -6.33 -1.42 9.63
C ALA A 38 -5.40 -1.34 10.84
N GLU A 39 -5.81 -1.84 11.98
CA GLU A 39 -4.91 -2.07 13.12
C GLU A 39 -4.01 -3.26 12.85
N VAL A 40 -2.74 -3.18 13.24
CA VAL A 40 -1.77 -4.26 12.99
C VAL A 40 -2.19 -5.57 13.65
N GLY A 41 -2.68 -5.53 14.87
CA GLY A 41 -3.02 -6.71 15.69
C GLY A 41 -4.45 -7.21 15.57
N LYS A 42 -5.29 -6.59 14.71
CA LYS A 42 -6.69 -6.96 14.55
C LYS A 42 -7.00 -7.40 13.12
N GLU A 43 -7.97 -8.28 12.97
CA GLU A 43 -8.52 -8.63 11.67
C GLU A 43 -9.43 -7.51 11.14
N GLY A 44 -9.64 -7.53 9.81
CA GLY A 44 -10.49 -6.56 9.13
C GLY A 44 -9.85 -5.18 8.93
N LEU A 45 -10.66 -4.28 8.39
CA LEU A 45 -10.31 -2.89 8.13
C LEU A 45 -11.04 -1.98 9.13
N LEU A 46 -10.36 -0.91 9.55
CA LEU A 46 -10.99 0.21 10.26
C LEU A 46 -11.92 0.99 9.32
N PHE A 47 -11.50 1.16 8.06
CA PHE A 47 -12.33 1.63 6.97
C PHE A 47 -11.71 1.22 5.62
N GLY A 48 -12.56 1.21 4.57
CA GLY A 48 -12.16 1.04 3.19
C GLY A 48 -12.84 2.08 2.29
N LYS A 49 -12.09 2.62 1.33
CA LYS A 49 -12.60 3.46 0.24
C LYS A 49 -12.22 2.80 -1.07
N HIS A 50 -13.16 2.20 -1.78
CA HIS A 50 -12.91 1.38 -2.97
C HIS A 50 -11.74 0.40 -2.73
N ALA A 51 -11.75 -0.24 -1.54
CA ALA A 51 -10.59 -0.99 -1.03
C ALA A 51 -10.34 -2.29 -1.80
N ASP A 52 -11.36 -2.83 -2.47
CA ASP A 52 -11.30 -4.11 -3.20
C ASP A 52 -11.10 -3.91 -4.72
N ARG A 53 -10.95 -2.67 -5.20
CA ARG A 53 -10.75 -2.38 -6.62
C ARG A 53 -9.28 -2.57 -7.01
N PRO A 54 -8.96 -3.47 -7.97
CA PRO A 54 -7.60 -3.65 -8.48
C PRO A 54 -7.15 -2.41 -9.28
N VAL A 55 -5.96 -1.88 -8.95
CA VAL A 55 -5.36 -0.74 -9.65
C VAL A 55 -3.84 -0.92 -9.74
N PRO A 56 -3.15 -0.27 -10.69
CA PRO A 56 -1.71 -0.23 -10.72
C PRO A 56 -1.14 0.34 -9.41
N VAL A 57 -0.12 -0.32 -8.84
CA VAL A 57 0.39 0.02 -7.51
C VAL A 57 1.79 0.63 -7.52
N ALA A 58 2.36 0.80 -8.70
CA ALA A 58 3.70 1.37 -8.88
C ALA A 58 4.72 0.70 -7.94
N SER A 59 5.66 1.47 -7.39
CA SER A 59 6.73 0.96 -6.52
C SER A 59 6.28 0.41 -5.16
N ILE A 60 4.98 0.38 -4.84
CA ILE A 60 4.49 -0.41 -3.69
C ILE A 60 4.84 -1.90 -3.89
N THR A 61 4.92 -2.36 -5.13
CA THR A 61 5.45 -3.67 -5.56
C THR A 61 6.72 -4.08 -4.80
N LYS A 62 7.61 -3.14 -4.50
CA LYS A 62 8.89 -3.44 -3.82
C LYS A 62 8.74 -3.97 -2.39
N LEU A 63 7.56 -3.86 -1.78
CA LEU A 63 7.27 -4.56 -0.52
C LEU A 63 7.19 -6.07 -0.74
N MET A 64 6.55 -6.52 -1.83
CA MET A 64 6.53 -7.94 -2.20
C MET A 64 7.93 -8.41 -2.61
N THR A 65 8.66 -7.60 -3.38
CA THR A 65 10.06 -7.88 -3.72
C THR A 65 10.91 -8.10 -2.47
N ALA A 66 10.76 -7.23 -1.47
CA ALA A 66 11.48 -7.34 -0.20
C ALA A 66 11.09 -8.61 0.57
N LEU A 67 9.82 -8.93 0.61
CA LEU A 67 9.30 -10.12 1.31
C LEU A 67 9.89 -11.41 0.69
N VAL A 68 9.85 -11.54 -0.63
CA VAL A 68 10.44 -12.69 -1.34
C VAL A 68 11.95 -12.79 -1.08
N VAL A 69 12.68 -11.67 -1.12
CA VAL A 69 14.13 -11.66 -0.86
C VAL A 69 14.45 -12.13 0.57
N VAL A 70 13.76 -11.59 1.56
CA VAL A 70 14.05 -11.92 2.97
C VAL A 70 13.67 -13.36 3.29
N GLU A 71 12.54 -13.84 2.77
CA GLU A 71 12.08 -15.22 3.01
C GLU A 71 12.82 -16.28 2.17
N SER A 72 13.63 -15.86 1.16
CA SER A 72 14.42 -16.79 0.34
C SER A 72 15.56 -17.49 1.08
N GLY A 73 15.95 -16.99 2.25
CA GLY A 73 17.09 -17.50 3.01
C GLY A 73 18.46 -17.19 2.37
N GLN A 74 18.52 -16.37 1.31
CA GLN A 74 19.79 -16.00 0.68
C GLN A 74 20.64 -15.15 1.64
N ASP A 75 21.97 -15.35 1.57
CA ASP A 75 22.92 -14.58 2.39
C ASP A 75 22.79 -13.07 2.13
N MET A 76 22.42 -12.33 3.17
CA MET A 76 22.26 -10.87 3.12
C MET A 76 23.60 -10.13 3.05
N ASP A 77 24.72 -10.80 3.32
CA ASP A 77 26.07 -10.28 3.19
C ASP A 77 26.69 -10.54 1.81
N GLU A 78 26.05 -11.34 0.98
CA GLU A 78 26.51 -11.58 -0.39
C GLU A 78 26.62 -10.29 -1.20
N TRP A 79 27.72 -10.17 -1.95
CA TRP A 79 27.98 -9.03 -2.84
C TRP A 79 27.30 -9.25 -4.19
N LEU A 80 26.26 -8.49 -4.47
CA LEU A 80 25.54 -8.53 -5.75
C LEU A 80 26.17 -7.57 -6.75
N THR A 81 26.30 -8.02 -8.00
CA THR A 81 26.77 -7.20 -9.12
C THR A 81 25.60 -6.57 -9.85
N PHE A 82 25.64 -5.26 -10.07
CA PHE A 82 24.68 -4.51 -10.88
C PHE A 82 25.01 -4.72 -12.37
N GLU A 83 24.40 -5.71 -12.98
CA GLU A 83 24.60 -6.01 -14.40
C GLU A 83 23.62 -5.27 -15.29
N LYS A 84 23.99 -5.07 -16.57
CA LYS A 84 23.10 -4.49 -17.57
C LYS A 84 21.77 -5.25 -17.59
N ARG A 85 20.68 -4.50 -17.63
CA ARG A 85 19.34 -5.10 -17.71
C ARG A 85 19.18 -5.84 -19.03
N HIS A 86 18.59 -7.03 -18.98
CA HIS A 86 18.19 -7.80 -20.16
C HIS A 86 16.73 -7.52 -20.57
N VAL A 87 15.96 -6.91 -19.67
CA VAL A 87 14.58 -6.47 -19.91
C VAL A 87 14.62 -4.96 -20.16
N GLU A 88 13.94 -4.51 -21.19
CA GLU A 88 13.81 -3.09 -21.49
C GLU A 88 13.16 -2.37 -20.29
N ALA A 89 13.79 -1.28 -19.87
CA ALA A 89 13.30 -0.52 -18.75
C ALA A 89 12.40 0.61 -19.23
N ALA A 90 11.30 0.84 -18.54
CA ALA A 90 10.45 2.00 -18.79
C ALA A 90 11.26 3.30 -18.73
N ALA A 91 10.78 4.34 -19.44
CA ALA A 91 11.49 5.63 -19.62
C ALA A 91 11.99 6.29 -18.33
N ASN A 92 11.34 6.01 -17.17
CA ASN A 92 11.68 6.58 -15.86
C ASN A 92 12.56 5.69 -14.99
N ALA A 93 13.20 4.65 -15.55
CA ALA A 93 14.02 3.70 -14.81
C ALA A 93 15.49 4.12 -14.66
N TRP A 94 15.78 5.42 -14.75
CA TRP A 94 17.14 5.94 -14.58
C TRP A 94 17.69 5.64 -13.19
N SER A 95 18.98 5.30 -13.14
CA SER A 95 19.73 5.03 -11.91
C SER A 95 21.10 5.67 -11.95
N ARG A 96 21.58 6.14 -10.78
CA ARG A 96 22.95 6.63 -10.61
C ARG A 96 23.97 5.51 -10.39
N ILE A 97 23.49 4.29 -10.17
CA ILE A 97 24.35 3.12 -9.90
C ILE A 97 25.04 2.70 -11.19
N ARG A 98 26.35 2.55 -11.13
CA ARG A 98 27.17 2.15 -12.29
C ARG A 98 27.04 0.65 -12.55
N VAL A 99 26.83 0.27 -13.81
CA VAL A 99 26.89 -1.13 -14.24
C VAL A 99 28.27 -1.71 -13.90
N GLY A 100 28.31 -2.94 -13.42
CA GLY A 100 29.50 -3.64 -12.96
C GLY A 100 29.86 -3.39 -11.50
N SER A 101 29.29 -2.36 -10.84
CA SER A 101 29.54 -2.13 -9.42
C SER A 101 28.85 -3.18 -8.54
N GLN A 102 29.33 -3.30 -7.31
CA GLN A 102 28.82 -4.29 -6.35
C GLN A 102 28.41 -3.63 -5.04
N LEU A 103 27.33 -4.16 -4.45
CA LEU A 103 26.83 -3.78 -3.14
C LEU A 103 26.32 -5.04 -2.42
N ARG A 104 26.33 -5.08 -1.09
CA ARG A 104 25.80 -6.23 -0.33
C ARG A 104 24.29 -6.33 -0.48
N ARG A 105 23.73 -7.55 -0.51
CA ARG A 105 22.28 -7.80 -0.67
C ARG A 105 21.43 -6.98 0.31
N ARG A 106 21.81 -6.91 1.59
CA ARG A 106 21.13 -6.08 2.59
C ARG A 106 21.05 -4.60 2.21
N ASP A 107 22.11 -4.06 1.63
CA ASP A 107 22.18 -2.65 1.23
C ASP A 107 21.44 -2.40 -0.09
N VAL A 108 21.45 -3.38 -1.00
CA VAL A 108 20.60 -3.36 -2.21
C VAL A 108 19.13 -3.36 -1.81
N LEU A 109 18.72 -4.19 -0.85
CA LEU A 109 17.35 -4.20 -0.29
C LEU A 109 17.01 -2.84 0.35
N ARG A 110 17.93 -2.28 1.14
CA ARG A 110 17.74 -0.99 1.81
C ARG A 110 17.45 0.13 0.82
N ILE A 111 18.29 0.30 -0.21
CA ILE A 111 18.09 1.36 -1.21
C ILE A 111 16.86 1.10 -2.11
N ALA A 112 16.51 -0.16 -2.36
CA ALA A 112 15.27 -0.51 -3.09
C ALA A 112 14.02 -0.06 -2.32
N LEU A 113 14.01 -0.19 -0.99
CA LEU A 113 12.86 0.18 -0.16
C LEU A 113 12.85 1.68 0.17
N MET A 114 13.90 2.20 0.80
CA MET A 114 13.92 3.57 1.31
C MET A 114 13.85 4.64 0.22
N SER A 115 14.64 4.47 -0.84
CA SER A 115 14.72 5.44 -1.94
C SER A 115 14.00 5.00 -3.21
N SER A 116 13.32 3.83 -3.16
CA SER A 116 12.59 3.28 -4.30
C SER A 116 13.48 3.00 -5.52
N GLU A 117 14.75 2.62 -5.30
CA GLU A 117 15.72 2.42 -6.36
C GLU A 117 15.35 1.22 -7.25
N ASN A 118 15.12 1.48 -8.55
CA ASN A 118 14.60 0.48 -9.48
C ASN A 118 15.66 -0.52 -9.91
N PHE A 119 16.91 -0.08 -10.11
CA PHE A 119 18.00 -0.98 -10.49
C PHE A 119 18.36 -1.93 -9.35
N ALA A 120 18.21 -1.47 -8.11
CA ALA A 120 18.36 -2.32 -6.94
C ALA A 120 17.31 -3.43 -6.88
N ALA A 121 16.03 -3.09 -7.05
CA ALA A 121 14.95 -4.09 -7.09
C ALA A 121 15.12 -5.10 -8.23
N TYR A 122 15.52 -4.63 -9.41
CA TYR A 122 15.86 -5.49 -10.54
C TYR A 122 17.02 -6.43 -10.21
N THR A 123 18.10 -5.92 -9.58
CA THR A 123 19.29 -6.72 -9.21
C THR A 123 18.95 -7.80 -8.21
N LEU A 124 18.09 -7.50 -7.22
CA LEU A 124 17.59 -8.50 -6.26
C LEU A 124 16.86 -9.66 -6.98
N ALA A 125 15.97 -9.33 -7.90
CA ALA A 125 15.22 -10.35 -8.65
C ALA A 125 16.13 -11.17 -9.58
N ARG A 126 17.06 -10.51 -10.29
CA ARG A 126 17.97 -11.20 -11.20
C ARG A 126 18.89 -12.20 -10.47
N THR A 127 19.28 -11.89 -9.24
CA THR A 127 20.18 -12.74 -8.43
C THR A 127 19.44 -13.76 -7.57
N TYR A 128 18.12 -13.87 -7.75
CA TYR A 128 17.30 -14.89 -7.09
C TYR A 128 17.50 -16.26 -7.74
N PRO A 129 17.37 -17.38 -7.01
CA PRO A 129 17.33 -18.71 -7.60
C PRO A 129 16.24 -18.82 -8.67
N GLY A 130 16.57 -19.19 -9.91
CA GLY A 130 15.65 -19.16 -11.04
C GLY A 130 15.58 -17.81 -11.78
N GLY A 131 16.40 -16.83 -11.38
CA GLY A 131 16.53 -15.54 -12.07
C GLY A 131 15.29 -14.66 -11.98
N PHE A 132 15.17 -13.73 -12.92
CA PHE A 132 14.10 -12.74 -12.97
C PHE A 132 12.70 -13.38 -13.06
N ASP A 133 12.52 -14.35 -13.95
CA ASP A 133 11.21 -15.00 -14.19
C ASP A 133 10.80 -15.86 -12.99
N GLY A 134 11.76 -16.60 -12.40
CA GLY A 134 11.55 -17.35 -11.17
C GLY A 134 11.17 -16.44 -10.00
N PHE A 135 11.77 -15.26 -9.92
CA PHE A 135 11.43 -14.27 -8.91
C PHE A 135 9.99 -13.74 -9.06
N VAL A 136 9.59 -13.39 -10.28
CA VAL A 136 8.22 -12.92 -10.55
C VAL A 136 7.19 -14.02 -10.28
N ALA A 137 7.52 -15.27 -10.63
CA ALA A 137 6.67 -16.42 -10.29
C ALA A 137 6.50 -16.55 -8.77
N GLU A 138 7.59 -16.41 -7.99
CA GLU A 138 7.54 -16.46 -6.52
C GLU A 138 6.75 -15.28 -5.92
N MET A 139 6.86 -14.06 -6.47
CA MET A 139 6.02 -12.93 -6.04
C MET A 139 4.52 -13.26 -6.13
N ASN A 140 4.09 -13.89 -7.22
CA ASN A 140 2.70 -14.26 -7.42
C ASN A 140 2.29 -15.47 -6.55
N ALA A 141 3.18 -16.46 -6.37
CA ALA A 141 2.96 -17.57 -5.45
C ALA A 141 2.79 -17.06 -4.01
N LYS A 142 3.63 -16.14 -3.58
CA LYS A 142 3.54 -15.48 -2.27
C LYS A 142 2.25 -14.69 -2.11
N ALA A 143 1.84 -13.91 -3.12
CA ALA A 143 0.57 -13.18 -3.09
C ALA A 143 -0.61 -14.14 -2.87
N LYS A 144 -0.65 -15.25 -3.63
CA LYS A 144 -1.67 -16.29 -3.47
C LYS A 144 -1.65 -16.93 -2.09
N ALA A 145 -0.47 -17.29 -1.58
CA ALA A 145 -0.29 -17.90 -0.26
C ALA A 145 -0.74 -16.97 0.89
N LEU A 146 -0.60 -15.66 0.71
CA LEU A 146 -1.08 -14.65 1.66
C LEU A 146 -2.58 -14.37 1.56
N GLY A 147 -3.28 -14.90 0.53
CA GLY A 147 -4.69 -14.60 0.28
C GLY A 147 -4.94 -13.28 -0.45
N MET A 148 -3.93 -12.72 -1.11
CA MET A 148 -4.03 -11.51 -1.94
C MET A 148 -4.61 -11.87 -3.31
N LEU A 149 -5.90 -12.20 -3.36
CA LEU A 149 -6.54 -12.84 -4.50
C LEU A 149 -6.73 -11.92 -5.72
N GLN A 150 -6.67 -10.62 -5.52
CA GLN A 150 -6.80 -9.62 -6.59
C GLN A 150 -5.46 -8.93 -6.93
N THR A 151 -4.36 -9.59 -6.56
CA THR A 151 -3.00 -9.07 -6.77
C THR A 151 -2.26 -9.88 -7.82
N ARG A 152 -1.59 -9.17 -8.74
CA ARG A 152 -0.72 -9.74 -9.77
C ARG A 152 0.52 -8.90 -9.93
N PHE A 153 1.67 -9.56 -10.04
CA PHE A 153 2.96 -8.94 -10.35
C PHE A 153 3.52 -9.45 -11.67
N VAL A 154 4.11 -8.55 -12.45
CA VAL A 154 4.78 -8.85 -13.74
C VAL A 154 6.23 -8.38 -13.74
N ASP A 155 6.63 -7.56 -12.77
CA ASP A 155 8.00 -7.11 -12.56
C ASP A 155 8.28 -6.80 -11.07
N PRO A 156 9.55 -6.84 -10.63
CA PRO A 156 9.91 -6.63 -9.21
C PRO A 156 10.01 -5.15 -8.82
N THR A 157 9.90 -4.21 -9.76
CA THR A 157 10.17 -2.79 -9.54
C THR A 157 8.90 -1.96 -9.36
N GLY A 158 7.82 -2.39 -10.00
CA GLY A 158 6.58 -1.64 -10.11
C GLY A 158 6.61 -0.56 -11.20
N LEU A 159 7.48 -0.71 -12.20
CA LEU A 159 7.51 0.16 -13.38
C LEU A 159 6.43 -0.22 -14.40
N SER A 160 5.97 -1.47 -14.39
CA SER A 160 4.86 -1.92 -15.23
C SER A 160 3.51 -1.59 -14.59
N THR A 161 2.57 -1.11 -15.39
CA THR A 161 1.15 -0.97 -15.01
C THR A 161 0.45 -2.31 -14.82
N GLY A 162 1.07 -3.41 -15.28
CA GLY A 162 0.61 -4.77 -15.05
C GLY A 162 0.79 -5.27 -13.60
N ASN A 163 1.53 -4.53 -12.76
CA ASN A 163 1.56 -4.77 -11.32
C ASN A 163 0.32 -4.15 -10.69
N VAL A 164 -0.68 -4.98 -10.45
CA VAL A 164 -1.96 -4.55 -9.91
C VAL A 164 -2.24 -5.17 -8.54
N SER A 165 -2.91 -4.43 -7.68
CA SER A 165 -3.36 -4.90 -6.37
C SER A 165 -4.54 -4.04 -5.88
N THR A 166 -5.14 -4.42 -4.77
CA THR A 166 -6.18 -3.67 -4.08
C THR A 166 -5.63 -3.05 -2.78
N ALA A 167 -6.30 -2.03 -2.26
CA ALA A 167 -5.90 -1.48 -0.97
C ALA A 167 -6.07 -2.51 0.17
N ALA A 168 -7.05 -3.39 0.08
CA ALA A 168 -7.26 -4.48 1.04
C ALA A 168 -6.12 -5.51 0.99
N ASP A 169 -5.73 -5.99 -0.21
CA ASP A 169 -4.61 -6.92 -0.38
C ASP A 169 -3.28 -6.30 0.11
N LEU A 170 -3.08 -5.00 -0.11
CA LEU A 170 -1.88 -4.32 0.36
C LEU A 170 -1.83 -4.17 1.90
N VAL A 171 -2.96 -4.17 2.59
CA VAL A 171 -2.99 -4.31 4.05
C VAL A 171 -2.44 -5.68 4.46
N ILE A 172 -2.81 -6.75 3.75
CA ILE A 172 -2.28 -8.11 4.00
C ILE A 172 -0.77 -8.14 3.78
N LEU A 173 -0.29 -7.57 2.66
CA LEU A 173 1.13 -7.47 2.36
C LEU A 173 1.89 -6.69 3.44
N ALA A 174 1.35 -5.56 3.89
CA ALA A 174 1.97 -4.75 4.94
C ALA A 174 2.07 -5.52 6.27
N ARG A 175 1.04 -6.30 6.64
CA ARG A 175 1.08 -7.18 7.83
C ARG A 175 2.18 -8.23 7.72
N ALA A 176 2.33 -8.86 6.54
CA ALA A 176 3.37 -9.85 6.30
C ALA A 176 4.77 -9.21 6.37
N ALA A 177 4.98 -8.12 5.64
CA ALA A 177 6.26 -7.39 5.59
C ALA A 177 6.70 -6.87 6.96
N LEU A 178 5.75 -6.42 7.80
CA LEU A 178 6.02 -5.89 9.14
C LEU A 178 6.63 -6.94 10.09
N LYS A 179 6.45 -8.24 9.84
CA LYS A 179 7.03 -9.31 10.67
C LYS A 179 8.56 -9.39 10.54
N HIS A 180 9.13 -8.88 9.45
CA HIS A 180 10.55 -8.97 9.13
C HIS A 180 11.31 -7.72 9.57
N PRO A 181 12.23 -7.81 10.55
CA PRO A 181 13.02 -6.67 11.03
C PRO A 181 13.82 -6.00 9.90
N GLU A 182 14.35 -6.78 8.95
CA GLU A 182 15.13 -6.31 7.81
C GLU A 182 14.30 -5.38 6.92
N ILE A 183 13.02 -5.71 6.69
CA ILE A 183 12.11 -4.87 5.88
C ILE A 183 11.76 -3.60 6.64
N ARG A 184 11.48 -3.71 7.94
CA ARG A 184 11.19 -2.53 8.78
C ARG A 184 12.37 -1.56 8.75
N GLU A 185 13.57 -2.02 9.08
CA GLU A 185 14.78 -1.20 9.10
C GLU A 185 15.04 -0.57 7.72
N ALA A 186 15.07 -1.39 6.66
CA ALA A 186 15.34 -0.92 5.31
C ALA A 186 14.32 0.13 4.84
N SER A 187 13.03 -0.07 5.10
CA SER A 187 11.97 0.83 4.64
C SER A 187 11.85 2.14 5.43
N THR A 188 12.35 2.16 6.68
CA THR A 188 12.31 3.33 7.57
C THR A 188 13.67 4.02 7.75
N THR A 189 14.71 3.54 7.10
CA THR A 189 16.00 4.25 7.05
C THR A 189 15.80 5.63 6.42
N GLY A 190 16.10 6.72 7.13
CA GLY A 190 15.91 8.09 6.67
C GLY A 190 16.93 8.48 5.60
N TYR A 191 18.22 8.31 5.91
CA TYR A 191 19.34 8.59 5.04
C TYR A 191 20.34 7.44 5.09
N TYR A 192 20.92 7.11 3.94
CA TYR A 192 21.91 6.06 3.82
C TYR A 192 22.96 6.40 2.77
N ARG A 193 24.24 6.21 3.12
CA ARG A 193 25.36 6.31 2.19
C ARG A 193 25.84 4.91 1.83
N ALA A 194 25.50 4.46 0.63
CA ALA A 194 25.91 3.17 0.10
C ALA A 194 27.35 3.21 -0.41
N GLU A 195 28.18 2.28 0.06
CA GLU A 195 29.58 2.14 -0.33
C GLU A 195 29.74 1.00 -1.34
N PHE A 196 29.90 1.36 -2.60
CA PHE A 196 30.07 0.41 -3.70
C PHE A 196 31.53 -0.02 -3.86
N ARG A 197 31.72 -1.21 -4.43
CA ARG A 197 33.01 -1.69 -4.91
C ARG A 197 32.94 -2.05 -6.39
N LYS A 198 34.12 -2.09 -7.09
CA LYS A 198 34.25 -2.47 -8.52
C LYS A 198 33.41 -1.62 -9.48
N PRO A 199 33.66 -0.30 -9.60
CA PRO A 199 34.68 0.51 -8.95
C PRO A 199 34.29 0.94 -7.53
N ARG A 200 35.27 1.42 -6.74
CA ARG A 200 34.98 1.97 -5.41
C ARG A 200 34.43 3.40 -5.52
N TYR A 201 33.23 3.62 -5.01
CA TYR A 201 32.58 4.95 -4.91
C TYR A 201 31.42 4.87 -3.91
N SER A 202 30.84 6.02 -3.55
CA SER A 202 29.67 6.06 -2.69
C SER A 202 28.54 6.89 -3.30
N LEU A 203 27.28 6.55 -2.96
CA LEU A 203 26.09 7.32 -3.28
C LEU A 203 25.25 7.52 -2.02
N SER A 204 24.72 8.72 -1.85
CA SER A 204 23.76 9.01 -0.79
C SER A 204 22.33 8.85 -1.30
N PHE A 205 21.51 8.22 -0.46
CA PHE A 205 20.09 7.95 -0.68
C PHE A 205 19.26 8.52 0.49
N GLY A 206 18.11 9.09 0.17
CA GLY A 206 17.14 9.57 1.15
C GLY A 206 15.82 8.80 1.05
N ASN A 207 15.10 8.72 2.15
CA ASN A 207 13.78 8.09 2.15
C ASN A 207 12.77 8.93 1.35
N THR A 208 11.96 8.26 0.53
CA THR A 208 10.94 8.92 -0.29
C THR A 208 9.70 9.34 0.49
N ASN A 209 9.51 8.81 1.70
CA ASN A 209 8.43 9.24 2.60
C ASN A 209 8.96 10.24 3.64
N ALA A 210 8.55 11.51 3.51
CA ALA A 210 8.96 12.56 4.45
C ALA A 210 8.49 12.35 5.89
N LEU A 211 7.49 11.48 6.14
CA LEU A 211 7.00 11.18 7.49
C LEU A 211 8.00 10.30 8.28
N VAL A 212 8.88 9.56 7.58
CA VAL A 212 9.96 8.79 8.22
C VAL A 212 10.93 9.69 8.99
N HIS A 213 11.10 10.94 8.57
CA HIS A 213 11.96 11.92 9.24
C HIS A 213 11.27 12.65 10.39
N ARG A 214 10.08 12.22 10.81
CA ARG A 214 9.27 12.84 11.86
C ARG A 214 8.96 11.84 12.97
N ASP A 215 9.70 11.88 14.05
CA ASP A 215 9.58 10.95 15.19
C ASP A 215 8.14 10.85 15.72
N SER A 216 7.38 11.95 15.67
CA SER A 216 5.97 11.99 16.11
C SER A 216 5.01 11.09 15.31
N TRP A 217 5.50 10.47 14.22
CA TRP A 217 4.74 9.53 13.42
C TRP A 217 4.99 8.06 13.79
N GLY A 218 6.09 7.75 14.45
CA GLY A 218 6.44 6.37 14.83
C GLY A 218 6.34 5.39 13.64
N VAL A 219 6.92 5.77 12.49
CA VAL A 219 6.83 4.97 11.26
C VAL A 219 7.65 3.70 11.41
N SER A 220 7.01 2.53 11.32
CA SER A 220 7.64 1.22 11.44
C SER A 220 7.70 0.42 10.13
N LEU A 221 6.99 0.86 9.09
CA LEU A 221 7.07 0.35 7.72
C LEU A 221 6.69 1.48 6.76
N SER A 222 7.37 1.59 5.62
CA SER A 222 7.03 2.61 4.63
C SER A 222 7.38 2.19 3.21
N LYS A 223 6.47 2.47 2.26
CA LYS A 223 6.78 2.45 0.83
C LYS A 223 5.91 3.44 0.09
N THR A 224 6.53 4.28 -0.74
CA THR A 224 5.85 5.16 -1.68
C THR A 224 5.88 4.58 -3.09
N GLY A 225 4.94 4.99 -3.93
CA GLY A 225 4.88 4.65 -5.35
C GLY A 225 4.42 5.82 -6.21
N TYR A 226 4.85 5.84 -7.46
CA TYR A 226 4.34 6.77 -8.47
C TYR A 226 4.54 6.20 -9.88
N LEU A 227 3.48 6.19 -10.63
CA LEU A 227 3.41 6.16 -12.09
C LEU A 227 2.32 7.14 -12.52
N THR A 228 2.31 7.58 -13.76
CA THR A 228 1.25 8.43 -14.28
C THR A 228 -0.12 7.76 -14.14
N GLU A 229 -0.18 6.46 -14.42
CA GLU A 229 -1.39 5.64 -14.38
C GLU A 229 -1.84 5.31 -12.94
N ALA A 230 -0.87 5.07 -12.04
CA ALA A 230 -1.12 4.70 -10.65
C ALA A 230 -1.33 5.91 -9.72
N GLY A 231 -1.04 7.14 -10.18
CA GLY A 231 -0.99 8.29 -9.30
C GLY A 231 0.06 8.13 -8.16
N ARG A 232 -0.07 8.93 -7.11
CA ARG A 232 0.80 8.82 -5.92
C ARG A 232 0.22 7.79 -4.96
N CYS A 233 1.07 6.84 -4.54
CA CYS A 233 0.73 5.75 -3.64
C CYS A 233 1.58 5.79 -2.38
N LEU A 234 1.01 5.33 -1.26
CA LEU A 234 1.69 5.15 0.02
C LEU A 234 1.14 3.92 0.74
N VAL A 235 2.02 3.04 1.17
CA VAL A 235 1.76 2.07 2.23
C VAL A 235 2.65 2.43 3.41
N MET A 236 2.07 2.54 4.59
CA MET A 236 2.78 2.92 5.80
C MET A 236 2.17 2.24 7.01
N VAL A 237 3.01 1.82 7.94
CA VAL A 237 2.60 1.48 9.30
C VAL A 237 3.18 2.53 10.22
N SER A 238 2.33 3.15 11.02
CA SER A 238 2.74 4.21 11.94
C SER A 238 1.89 4.19 13.20
N GLU A 239 2.41 4.79 14.26
CA GLU A 239 1.68 4.92 15.51
C GLU A 239 0.63 6.03 15.41
N MET A 240 -0.62 5.69 15.65
CA MET A 240 -1.75 6.61 15.67
C MET A 240 -2.50 6.44 17.00
N ASN A 241 -2.44 7.45 17.87
CA ASN A 241 -3.06 7.42 19.19
C ASN A 241 -2.69 6.19 20.06
N GLY A 242 -1.40 5.84 20.07
CA GLY A 242 -0.89 4.68 20.82
C GLY A 242 -1.17 3.32 20.18
N THR A 243 -1.73 3.30 18.96
CA THR A 243 -2.03 2.06 18.23
C THR A 243 -1.26 2.01 16.91
N PRO A 244 -0.56 0.92 16.57
CA PRO A 244 0.05 0.76 15.26
C PRO A 244 -1.00 0.50 14.19
N VAL A 245 -1.09 1.42 13.23
CA VAL A 245 -2.09 1.43 12.14
C VAL A 245 -1.40 1.29 10.79
N ILE A 246 -1.87 0.35 10.00
CA ILE A 246 -1.55 0.20 8.57
C ILE A 246 -2.42 1.20 7.80
N THR A 247 -1.78 1.99 6.95
CA THR A 247 -2.46 2.93 6.05
C THR A 247 -2.04 2.64 4.62
N VAL A 248 -3.01 2.38 3.76
CA VAL A 248 -2.84 2.19 2.30
C VAL A 248 -3.59 3.30 1.59
N LEU A 249 -2.89 4.05 0.75
CA LEU A 249 -3.40 5.19 0.00
C LEU A 249 -2.94 5.04 -1.45
N LEU A 250 -3.87 4.93 -2.38
CA LEU A 250 -3.58 4.70 -3.79
C LEU A 250 -4.22 5.79 -4.67
N ASP A 251 -3.57 6.07 -5.78
CA ASP A 251 -4.00 7.01 -6.80
C ASP A 251 -4.37 8.40 -6.25
N SER A 252 -3.38 9.12 -5.74
CA SER A 252 -3.55 10.50 -5.27
C SER A 252 -2.95 11.50 -6.25
N LEU A 253 -3.59 12.66 -6.42
CA LEU A 253 -3.21 13.71 -7.37
C LEU A 253 -1.78 14.24 -7.16
N GLY A 254 -1.43 14.62 -5.97
CA GLY A 254 -0.21 15.39 -5.70
C GLY A 254 0.78 14.66 -4.79
N THR A 255 2.05 15.03 -4.88
CA THR A 255 3.14 14.43 -4.11
C THR A 255 2.90 14.42 -2.60
N ARG A 256 2.23 15.45 -2.07
CA ARG A 256 1.92 15.58 -0.64
C ARG A 256 0.56 14.99 -0.25
N SER A 257 -0.28 14.60 -1.22
CA SER A 257 -1.64 14.14 -0.95
C SER A 257 -1.70 12.89 -0.08
N PRO A 258 -0.89 11.82 -0.33
CA PRO A 258 -0.91 10.65 0.55
C PRO A 258 -0.51 10.98 2.00
N MET A 259 0.50 11.84 2.20
CA MET A 259 0.91 12.26 3.55
C MET A 259 -0.17 13.10 4.24
N GLY A 260 -0.88 13.96 3.48
CA GLY A 260 -2.04 14.70 3.96
C GLY A 260 -3.19 13.78 4.38
N ASP A 261 -3.43 12.71 3.61
CA ASP A 261 -4.44 11.70 3.92
C ASP A 261 -4.08 10.88 5.16
N ALA A 262 -2.80 10.48 5.31
CA ALA A 262 -2.33 9.87 6.56
C ALA A 262 -2.63 10.77 7.78
N GLY A 263 -2.44 12.09 7.65
CA GLY A 263 -2.79 13.08 8.67
C GLY A 263 -4.30 13.16 8.94
N ARG A 264 -5.14 13.02 7.91
CA ARG A 264 -6.61 12.99 8.06
C ARG A 264 -7.06 11.73 8.79
N ILE A 265 -6.49 10.57 8.45
CA ILE A 265 -6.75 9.30 9.14
C ILE A 265 -6.35 9.40 10.62
N LYS A 266 -5.13 9.89 10.91
CA LYS A 266 -4.66 10.07 12.30
C LYS A 266 -5.60 10.97 13.10
N ARG A 267 -6.06 12.07 12.51
CA ARG A 267 -7.03 12.98 13.15
C ARG A 267 -8.40 12.33 13.32
N TRP A 268 -8.88 11.64 12.29
CA TRP A 268 -10.17 10.95 12.35
C TRP A 268 -10.20 9.90 13.45
N LEU A 269 -9.16 9.10 13.58
CA LEU A 269 -9.03 8.12 14.67
C LEU A 269 -9.02 8.78 16.06
N ALA A 270 -8.48 10.01 16.17
CA ALA A 270 -8.43 10.73 17.43
C ALA A 270 -9.74 11.44 17.78
N THR A 271 -10.49 11.92 16.79
CA THR A 271 -11.56 12.91 17.00
C THR A 271 -12.89 12.57 16.34
N GLY A 272 -12.95 11.51 15.50
CA GLY A 272 -14.10 11.20 14.65
C GLY A 272 -14.34 12.21 13.52
N GLN A 273 -13.48 13.24 13.35
CA GLN A 273 -13.67 14.30 12.37
C GLN A 273 -13.16 13.88 10.98
N PRO A 274 -13.98 13.93 9.92
CA PRO A 274 -13.60 13.43 8.60
C PRO A 274 -12.53 14.28 7.89
N GLY A 275 -12.32 15.51 8.33
CA GLY A 275 -11.38 16.45 7.71
C GLY A 275 -11.88 17.05 6.39
N SER A 276 -11.03 17.85 5.74
CA SER A 276 -11.31 18.48 4.45
C SER A 276 -10.26 18.10 3.41
N VAL A 277 -10.67 18.03 2.14
CA VAL A 277 -9.83 17.76 0.98
C VAL A 277 -9.94 18.95 0.02
N ALA A 278 -8.80 19.36 -0.56
CA ALA A 278 -8.75 20.45 -1.54
C ALA A 278 -9.65 20.15 -2.74
N PRO A 279 -10.34 21.17 -3.31
CA PRO A 279 -11.27 20.97 -4.43
C PRO A 279 -10.64 20.27 -5.65
N ALA A 280 -9.39 20.60 -5.98
CA ALA A 280 -8.68 19.94 -7.08
C ALA A 280 -8.49 18.44 -6.86
N ALA A 281 -8.14 18.02 -5.63
CA ALA A 281 -7.99 16.60 -5.32
C ALA A 281 -9.34 15.86 -5.28
N LYS A 282 -10.43 16.54 -4.88
CA LYS A 282 -11.79 15.98 -4.99
C LYS A 282 -12.18 15.73 -6.46
N ARG A 283 -11.97 16.72 -7.33
CA ARG A 283 -12.24 16.58 -8.78
C ARG A 283 -11.44 15.43 -9.38
N TYR A 284 -10.12 15.39 -9.12
CA TYR A 284 -9.28 14.31 -9.58
C TYR A 284 -9.82 12.92 -9.15
N ALA A 285 -10.17 12.75 -7.88
CA ALA A 285 -10.70 11.50 -7.37
C ALA A 285 -12.05 11.12 -8.03
N GLN A 286 -12.91 12.12 -8.32
CA GLN A 286 -14.17 11.89 -9.02
C GLN A 286 -13.95 11.46 -10.48
N GLU A 287 -13.08 12.15 -11.22
CA GLU A 287 -12.73 11.84 -12.61
C GLU A 287 -12.13 10.44 -12.73
N LYS A 288 -11.16 10.11 -11.88
CA LYS A 288 -10.54 8.77 -11.84
C LYS A 288 -11.55 7.67 -11.50
N ASN A 289 -12.40 7.90 -10.51
CA ASN A 289 -13.42 6.92 -10.14
C ASN A 289 -14.44 6.71 -11.27
N SER A 290 -14.89 7.77 -11.94
CA SER A 290 -15.80 7.66 -13.09
C SER A 290 -15.16 6.91 -14.26
N ALA A 291 -13.88 7.17 -14.56
CA ALA A 291 -13.15 6.46 -15.61
C ALA A 291 -13.00 4.96 -15.30
N LEU A 292 -12.68 4.61 -14.06
CA LEU A 292 -12.56 3.21 -13.63
C LEU A 292 -13.90 2.48 -13.72
N MET A 293 -15.00 3.09 -13.26
CA MET A 293 -16.34 2.52 -13.37
C MET A 293 -16.77 2.32 -14.83
N ALA A 294 -16.43 3.25 -15.73
CA ALA A 294 -16.72 3.10 -17.15
C ALA A 294 -15.95 1.92 -17.77
N ALA A 295 -14.67 1.75 -17.44
CA ALA A 295 -13.85 0.63 -17.89
C ALA A 295 -14.36 -0.73 -17.39
N GLU A 296 -14.76 -0.82 -16.12
CA GLU A 296 -15.37 -2.02 -15.53
C GLU A 296 -16.68 -2.42 -16.25
N ALA A 297 -17.53 -1.43 -16.57
CA ALA A 297 -18.79 -1.65 -17.29
C ALA A 297 -18.55 -2.13 -18.73
N GLU A 298 -17.53 -1.63 -19.39
CA GLU A 298 -17.17 -2.05 -20.76
C GLU A 298 -16.62 -3.48 -20.79
N GLN A 299 -15.74 -3.83 -19.85
CA GLN A 299 -15.22 -5.20 -19.70
C GLN A 299 -16.34 -6.23 -19.45
N SER A 300 -17.31 -5.88 -18.60
CA SER A 300 -18.44 -6.75 -18.31
C SER A 300 -19.30 -7.00 -19.56
N ARG A 301 -19.52 -5.99 -20.40
CA ARG A 301 -20.25 -6.13 -21.67
C ARG A 301 -19.53 -7.04 -22.67
N THR A 302 -18.21 -6.90 -22.78
CA THR A 302 -17.38 -7.68 -23.73
C THR A 302 -17.36 -9.16 -23.32
N THR A 303 -17.26 -9.43 -22.02
CA THR A 303 -17.27 -10.81 -21.48
C THR A 303 -18.63 -11.50 -21.72
N THR A 304 -19.74 -10.79 -21.57
CA THR A 304 -21.08 -11.32 -21.82
C THR A 304 -21.31 -11.60 -23.31
N ALA A 305 -20.76 -10.75 -24.20
CA ALA A 305 -20.89 -10.93 -25.65
C ALA A 305 -20.04 -12.08 -26.21
N SER A 306 -18.93 -12.45 -25.53
CA SER A 306 -18.07 -13.58 -25.96
C SER A 306 -18.51 -14.94 -25.41
N SER A 307 -19.51 -14.97 -24.55
CA SER A 307 -20.10 -16.20 -23.96
C SER A 307 -21.45 -16.60 -24.60
N GLN A 308 -21.89 -15.88 -25.61
CA GLN A 308 -23.02 -16.22 -26.48
C GLN A 308 -22.52 -16.68 -27.87
#